data_10eacbe321891c541b97152f950d3947
#
_entry.id   10eacbe321891c541b97152f950d3947
#
_cell.length_a   1.000
_cell.length_b   1.000
_cell.length_c   1.000
_cell.angle_alpha   90.00
_cell.angle_beta   90.00
_cell.angle_gamma   90.00
#
_symmetry.space_group_name_H-M   'P 1'
#
loop_
_entity.id
_entity.type
_entity.pdbx_description
1 polymer ?
#
loop_
_entity_poly.entity_id
_entity_poly.type
_entity_poly.pdbx_seq_one_letter_code
_entity_poly.pdbx_strand_id
1 'polypeptide(L)'
;MGYAILRTQKLKSMQSVRRSLKHSFREQDTPNADPTRTQENTHIGATSAKDAIEKINARLPEKIRKNGVLAIEYLVTASPENMHAKSRKEQDAYFTDAKKWLEEKHGAENVVYAGIHRDETTPHMYAYVVPIDS
;
A
#
# COMPACT_ATOMS: atom_id res chain seq x y z
N MET A 1 -23.83 4.70 -10.17
CA MET A 1 -22.93 3.56 -10.16
C MET A 1 -21.49 4.01 -9.99
N GLY A 2 -20.76 3.34 -9.11
CA GLY A 2 -19.36 3.64 -8.90
C GLY A 2 -18.43 2.84 -9.80
N TYR A 3 -17.15 3.09 -9.67
CA TYR A 3 -16.11 2.41 -10.44
C TYR A 3 -14.93 2.06 -9.53
N ALA A 4 -14.19 1.01 -9.92
CA ALA A 4 -12.96 0.62 -9.24
C ALA A 4 -11.81 1.53 -9.68
N ILE A 5 -10.88 1.79 -8.76
CA ILE A 5 -9.71 2.64 -9.01
C ILE A 5 -8.45 1.85 -8.67
N LEU A 6 -7.52 1.81 -9.63
CA LEU A 6 -6.19 1.25 -9.43
C LEU A 6 -5.17 2.23 -9.98
N ARG A 7 -4.25 2.67 -9.15
CA ARG A 7 -3.16 3.57 -9.55
C ARG A 7 -1.83 3.00 -9.09
N THR A 8 -0.77 3.31 -9.83
CA THR A 8 0.57 2.84 -9.48
C THR A 8 1.54 4.01 -9.48
N GLN A 9 2.55 3.92 -8.61
CA GLN A 9 3.65 4.86 -8.58
C GLN A 9 4.95 4.08 -8.40
N LYS A 10 5.91 4.34 -9.29
CA LYS A 10 7.23 3.72 -9.19
C LYS A 10 8.11 4.55 -8.27
N LEU A 11 8.66 3.91 -7.23
CA LEU A 11 9.52 4.55 -6.26
C LEU A 11 10.96 4.18 -6.59
N LYS A 12 11.76 5.16 -7.00
CA LYS A 12 13.11 4.94 -7.53
C LYS A 12 14.22 5.32 -6.57
N SER A 13 13.90 5.82 -5.37
CA SER A 13 14.88 6.17 -4.37
C SER A 13 14.42 5.74 -2.99
N MET A 14 15.35 5.47 -2.09
CA MET A 14 14.99 5.15 -0.70
C MET A 14 14.31 6.32 -0.02
N GLN A 15 14.62 7.56 -0.43
CA GLN A 15 13.95 8.74 0.11
C GLN A 15 12.46 8.73 -0.23
N SER A 16 12.11 8.41 -1.48
CA SER A 16 10.70 8.34 -1.88
C SER A 16 9.99 7.16 -1.21
N VAL A 17 10.67 6.03 -1.05
CA VAL A 17 10.13 4.86 -0.33
C VAL A 17 9.82 5.24 1.12
N ARG A 18 10.76 5.89 1.82
CA ARG A 18 10.56 6.30 3.22
C ARG A 18 9.40 7.28 3.35
N ARG A 19 9.33 8.27 2.47
CA ARG A 19 8.27 9.27 2.50
C ARG A 19 6.89 8.61 2.33
N SER A 20 6.77 7.73 1.36
CA SER A 20 5.53 7.01 1.08
C SER A 20 5.11 6.15 2.28
N LEU A 21 6.04 5.39 2.86
CA LEU A 21 5.75 4.52 3.98
C LEU A 21 5.39 5.29 5.25
N LYS A 22 6.08 6.40 5.52
CA LYS A 22 5.75 7.25 6.67
C LYS A 22 4.33 7.80 6.56
N HIS A 23 3.93 8.16 5.35
CA HIS A 23 2.55 8.59 5.10
C HIS A 23 1.58 7.44 5.38
N SER A 24 1.86 6.24 4.89
CA SER A 24 1.00 5.08 5.08
C SER A 24 0.85 4.70 6.55
N PHE A 25 1.92 4.79 7.33
CA PHE A 25 1.88 4.47 8.77
C PHE A 25 1.47 5.66 9.64
N ARG A 26 1.11 6.80 9.05
CA ARG A 26 0.75 8.02 9.79
C ARG A 26 1.87 8.48 10.72
N GLU A 27 3.11 8.34 10.29
CA GLU A 27 4.29 8.80 11.05
C GLU A 27 4.68 10.22 10.67
N GLN A 28 3.80 10.91 9.94
CA GLN A 28 3.94 12.33 9.60
C GLN A 28 2.53 12.93 9.52
N ASP A 29 2.45 14.26 9.55
CA ASP A 29 1.16 14.95 9.48
C ASP A 29 0.41 14.59 8.19
N THR A 30 -0.85 14.23 8.35
CA THR A 30 -1.72 13.89 7.22
C THR A 30 -3.02 14.66 7.38
N PRO A 31 -3.11 15.88 6.78
CA PRO A 31 -4.26 16.76 7.00
C PRO A 31 -5.63 16.16 6.67
N ASN A 32 -5.69 15.26 5.69
CA ASN A 32 -6.95 14.66 5.27
C ASN A 32 -7.36 13.44 6.10
N ALA A 33 -6.52 12.99 7.02
CA ALA A 33 -6.82 11.86 7.87
C ALA A 33 -7.41 12.34 9.19
N ASP A 34 -8.38 11.59 9.71
CA ASP A 34 -8.99 11.85 11.01
C ASP A 34 -8.17 11.13 12.09
N PRO A 35 -7.42 11.85 12.95
CA PRO A 35 -6.58 11.19 13.96
C PRO A 35 -7.37 10.31 14.94
N THR A 36 -8.65 10.60 15.15
CA THR A 36 -9.48 9.79 16.04
C THR A 36 -9.80 8.42 15.44
N ARG A 37 -9.61 8.26 14.14
CA ARG A 37 -9.91 7.02 13.40
C ARG A 37 -8.66 6.28 12.92
N THR A 38 -7.46 6.81 13.17
CA THR A 38 -6.21 6.20 12.71
C THR A 38 -6.06 4.76 13.21
N GLN A 39 -6.55 4.47 14.40
CA GLN A 39 -6.52 3.12 14.96
C GLN A 39 -7.36 2.10 14.18
N GLU A 40 -8.24 2.55 13.29
CA GLU A 40 -9.05 1.68 12.44
C GLU A 40 -8.27 1.22 11.21
N ASN A 41 -7.09 1.79 10.95
CA ASN A 41 -6.24 1.39 9.85
C ASN A 41 -5.66 0.01 10.10
N THR A 42 -5.51 -0.77 9.03
CA THR A 42 -4.94 -2.12 9.11
C THR A 42 -3.59 -2.13 8.42
N HIS A 43 -2.60 -2.75 9.07
CA HIS A 43 -1.26 -2.91 8.50
C HIS A 43 -0.93 -4.39 8.37
N ILE A 44 -0.61 -4.82 7.16
CA ILE A 44 -0.34 -6.23 6.84
C ILE A 44 1.08 -6.37 6.31
N GLY A 45 1.89 -7.20 6.97
CA GLY A 45 3.24 -7.50 6.54
C GLY A 45 4.33 -6.68 7.22
N ALA A 46 3.99 -5.55 7.84
CA ALA A 46 4.94 -4.71 8.56
C ALA A 46 4.22 -3.95 9.67
N THR A 47 4.97 -3.56 10.70
CA THR A 47 4.41 -2.89 11.88
C THR A 47 4.75 -1.40 11.95
N SER A 48 5.70 -0.94 11.14
CA SER A 48 6.14 0.45 11.09
C SER A 48 6.79 0.74 9.76
N ALA A 49 7.00 2.02 9.45
CA ALA A 49 7.73 2.41 8.24
C ALA A 49 9.14 1.81 8.24
N LYS A 50 9.82 1.85 9.38
CA LYS A 50 11.16 1.27 9.52
C LYS A 50 11.15 -0.24 9.21
N ASP A 51 10.19 -0.97 9.76
CA ASP A 51 10.04 -2.40 9.53
C ASP A 51 9.79 -2.70 8.04
N ALA A 52 8.91 -1.94 7.41
CA ALA A 52 8.62 -2.09 5.99
C ALA A 52 9.84 -1.79 5.13
N ILE A 53 10.61 -0.74 5.47
CA ILE A 53 11.85 -0.39 4.75
C ILE A 53 12.87 -1.52 4.86
N GLU A 54 13.04 -2.10 6.03
CA GLU A 54 13.96 -3.22 6.23
C GLU A 54 13.57 -4.43 5.38
N LYS A 55 12.27 -4.71 5.30
CA LYS A 55 11.75 -5.83 4.49
C LYS A 55 11.91 -5.58 3.00
N ILE A 56 11.72 -4.33 2.56
CA ILE A 56 11.98 -3.96 1.17
C ILE A 56 13.46 -4.15 0.85
N ASN A 57 14.35 -3.64 1.71
CA ASN A 57 15.79 -3.80 1.51
C ASN A 57 16.21 -5.26 1.45
N ALA A 58 15.60 -6.12 2.26
CA ALA A 58 15.91 -7.55 2.27
C ALA A 58 15.55 -8.24 0.96
N ARG A 59 14.61 -7.67 0.19
CA ARG A 59 14.21 -8.22 -1.11
C ARG A 59 14.96 -7.63 -2.29
N LEU A 60 15.64 -6.48 -2.11
CA LEU A 60 16.32 -5.82 -3.21
C LEU A 60 17.54 -6.61 -3.66
N PRO A 61 17.83 -6.68 -4.98
CA PRO A 61 19.05 -7.30 -5.46
C PRO A 61 20.28 -6.50 -5.05
N GLU A 62 21.45 -7.15 -5.01
CA GLU A 62 22.71 -6.48 -4.64
C GLU A 62 23.04 -5.32 -5.57
N LYS A 63 22.76 -5.50 -6.86
CA LYS A 63 23.03 -4.47 -7.86
C LYS A 63 21.73 -3.97 -8.43
N ILE A 64 21.50 -2.68 -8.30
CA ILE A 64 20.33 -2.02 -8.83
C ILE A 64 20.79 -1.05 -9.90
N ARG A 65 20.13 -1.04 -11.05
CA ARG A 65 20.43 -0.10 -12.12
C ARG A 65 20.27 1.34 -11.62
N LYS A 66 21.07 2.24 -12.15
CA LYS A 66 20.82 3.67 -11.98
C LYS A 66 19.40 3.95 -12.49
N ASN A 67 18.58 4.61 -11.69
CA ASN A 67 17.15 4.86 -11.95
C ASN A 67 16.28 3.59 -11.94
N GLY A 68 16.78 2.50 -11.37
CA GLY A 68 15.97 1.31 -11.20
C GLY A 68 14.85 1.51 -10.19
N VAL A 69 13.74 0.82 -10.40
CA VAL A 69 12.59 0.89 -9.49
C VAL A 69 12.88 0.04 -8.25
N LEU A 70 12.85 0.65 -7.07
CA LEU A 70 13.05 -0.06 -5.82
C LEU A 70 11.75 -0.70 -5.32
N ALA A 71 10.65 0.01 -5.47
CA ALA A 71 9.34 -0.49 -5.08
C ALA A 71 8.26 0.13 -5.95
N ILE A 72 7.16 -0.58 -6.12
CA ILE A 72 5.96 -0.05 -6.76
C ILE A 72 4.90 0.12 -5.68
N GLU A 73 4.36 1.32 -5.56
CA GLU A 73 3.24 1.60 -4.70
C GLU A 73 1.96 1.46 -5.51
N TYR A 74 1.06 0.60 -5.04
CA TYR A 74 -0.26 0.43 -5.64
C TYR A 74 -1.29 1.09 -4.74
N LEU A 75 -2.14 1.94 -5.32
CA LEU A 75 -3.31 2.47 -4.63
C LEU A 75 -4.52 1.75 -5.18
N VAL A 76 -5.26 1.08 -4.30
CA VAL A 76 -6.48 0.35 -4.64
C VAL A 76 -7.63 0.93 -3.85
N THR A 77 -8.66 1.37 -4.56
CA THR A 77 -9.89 1.85 -3.94
C THR A 77 -11.03 1.74 -4.95
N ALA A 78 -12.13 2.41 -4.66
CA ALA A 78 -13.24 2.55 -5.57
C ALA A 78 -13.81 3.96 -5.39
N SER A 79 -14.70 4.37 -6.29
CA SER A 79 -15.35 5.67 -6.13
C SER A 79 -16.05 5.73 -4.77
N PRO A 80 -16.22 6.92 -4.16
CA PRO A 80 -16.88 7.03 -2.86
C PRO A 80 -18.25 6.35 -2.83
N GLU A 81 -19.04 6.50 -3.89
CA GLU A 81 -20.35 5.87 -4.00
C GLU A 81 -20.26 4.35 -3.90
N ASN A 82 -19.35 3.75 -4.66
CA ASN A 82 -19.16 2.31 -4.68
C ASN A 82 -18.66 1.80 -3.33
N MET A 83 -17.63 2.48 -2.79
CA MET A 83 -17.03 2.05 -1.52
C MET A 83 -18.01 2.19 -0.34
N HIS A 84 -18.76 3.29 -0.29
CA HIS A 84 -19.70 3.52 0.79
C HIS A 84 -20.95 2.61 0.71
N ALA A 85 -21.25 2.10 -0.48
CA ALA A 85 -22.34 1.13 -0.65
C ALA A 85 -21.97 -0.26 -0.12
N LYS A 86 -20.67 -0.53 0.09
CA LYS A 86 -20.19 -1.80 0.60
C LYS A 86 -20.25 -1.82 2.13
N SER A 87 -20.63 -2.98 2.70
CA SER A 87 -20.45 -3.21 4.13
C SER A 87 -18.96 -3.28 4.46
N ARG A 88 -18.61 -3.21 5.74
CA ARG A 88 -17.21 -3.37 6.18
C ARG A 88 -16.64 -4.71 5.69
N LYS A 89 -17.44 -5.78 5.79
CA LYS A 89 -17.04 -7.10 5.33
C LYS A 89 -16.77 -7.13 3.83
N GLU A 90 -17.61 -6.46 3.04
CA GLU A 90 -17.44 -6.36 1.60
C GLU A 90 -16.22 -5.52 1.23
N GLN A 91 -15.95 -4.44 1.97
CA GLN A 91 -14.74 -3.63 1.77
C GLN A 91 -13.49 -4.45 2.04
N ASP A 92 -13.48 -5.20 3.13
CA ASP A 92 -12.34 -6.05 3.50
C ASP A 92 -12.10 -7.14 2.45
N ALA A 93 -13.16 -7.76 1.93
CA ALA A 93 -13.06 -8.74 0.86
C ALA A 93 -12.48 -8.13 -0.42
N TYR A 94 -12.91 -6.92 -0.77
CA TYR A 94 -12.41 -6.19 -1.93
C TYR A 94 -10.89 -5.98 -1.84
N PHE A 95 -10.41 -5.51 -0.68
CA PHE A 95 -8.97 -5.28 -0.48
C PHE A 95 -8.18 -6.59 -0.39
N THR A 96 -8.75 -7.62 0.22
CA THR A 96 -8.11 -8.94 0.29
C THR A 96 -7.93 -9.53 -1.11
N ASP A 97 -8.96 -9.43 -1.94
CA ASP A 97 -8.88 -9.92 -3.33
C ASP A 97 -7.85 -9.13 -4.15
N ALA A 98 -7.78 -7.83 -3.94
CA ALA A 98 -6.79 -6.99 -4.63
C ALA A 98 -5.36 -7.38 -4.22
N LYS A 99 -5.12 -7.59 -2.94
CA LYS A 99 -3.81 -8.02 -2.43
C LYS A 99 -3.43 -9.37 -3.01
N LYS A 100 -4.39 -10.30 -3.06
CA LYS A 100 -4.17 -11.63 -3.63
C LYS A 100 -3.80 -11.55 -5.12
N TRP A 101 -4.47 -10.67 -5.86
CA TRP A 101 -4.14 -10.43 -7.26
C TRP A 101 -2.70 -9.93 -7.43
N LEU A 102 -2.27 -9.02 -6.56
CA LEU A 102 -0.88 -8.53 -6.58
C LEU A 102 0.11 -9.65 -6.25
N GLU A 103 -0.23 -10.51 -5.30
CA GLU A 103 0.61 -11.65 -4.94
C GLU A 103 0.75 -12.64 -6.10
N GLU A 104 -0.31 -12.87 -6.84
CA GLU A 104 -0.28 -13.73 -8.02
C GLU A 104 0.57 -13.13 -9.13
N LYS A 105 0.52 -11.79 -9.28
CA LYS A 105 1.25 -11.08 -10.32
C LYS A 105 2.75 -10.98 -10.02
N HIS A 106 3.12 -10.71 -8.78
CA HIS A 106 4.50 -10.38 -8.39
C HIS A 106 5.20 -11.45 -7.54
N GLY A 107 4.45 -12.39 -7.01
CA GLY A 107 4.94 -13.31 -5.99
C GLY A 107 4.59 -12.79 -4.60
N ALA A 108 4.10 -13.67 -3.73
CA ALA A 108 3.64 -13.27 -2.39
C ALA A 108 4.76 -12.65 -1.56
N GLU A 109 5.99 -13.17 -1.68
CA GLU A 109 7.15 -12.67 -0.93
C GLU A 109 7.58 -11.27 -1.37
N ASN A 110 7.16 -10.83 -2.55
CA ASN A 110 7.50 -9.51 -3.09
C ASN A 110 6.47 -8.46 -2.77
N VAL A 111 5.28 -8.85 -2.30
CA VAL A 111 4.29 -7.92 -1.77
C VAL A 111 4.61 -7.73 -0.29
N VAL A 112 5.46 -6.75 0.00
CA VAL A 112 6.11 -6.62 1.29
C VAL A 112 5.19 -6.08 2.37
N TYR A 113 4.31 -5.15 2.00
CA TYR A 113 3.43 -4.49 2.96
C TYR A 113 2.17 -4.00 2.26
N ALA A 114 1.05 -4.07 2.95
CA ALA A 114 -0.20 -3.47 2.52
C ALA A 114 -0.86 -2.77 3.72
N GLY A 115 -1.24 -1.52 3.53
CA GLY A 115 -1.95 -0.75 4.54
C GLY A 115 -3.35 -0.39 4.05
N ILE A 116 -4.35 -0.64 4.88
CA ILE A 116 -5.73 -0.25 4.57
C ILE A 116 -6.06 0.94 5.46
N HIS A 117 -6.32 2.07 4.82
CA HIS A 117 -6.61 3.33 5.50
C HIS A 117 -8.12 3.54 5.58
N ARG A 118 -8.62 3.69 6.81
CA ARG A 118 -10.05 3.95 7.08
C ARG A 118 -10.25 5.28 7.81
N ASP A 119 -9.15 6.02 8.01
CA ASP A 119 -9.15 7.31 8.69
C ASP A 119 -9.35 8.50 7.75
N GLU A 120 -9.60 8.24 6.48
CA GLU A 120 -9.96 9.24 5.49
C GLU A 120 -11.40 9.00 5.01
N THR A 121 -11.94 9.91 4.21
CA THR A 121 -13.33 9.87 3.77
C THR A 121 -13.70 8.56 3.08
N THR A 122 -12.83 8.06 2.22
CA THR A 122 -13.06 6.83 1.47
C THR A 122 -11.98 5.80 1.80
N PRO A 123 -12.34 4.59 2.27
CA PRO A 123 -11.35 3.56 2.53
C PRO A 123 -10.54 3.21 1.29
N HIS A 124 -9.24 3.00 1.46
CA HIS A 124 -8.36 2.64 0.37
C HIS A 124 -7.18 1.82 0.89
N MET A 125 -6.53 1.07 -0.01
CA MET A 125 -5.38 0.26 0.32
C MET A 125 -4.16 0.74 -0.46
N TYR A 126 -3.03 0.88 0.23
CA TYR A 126 -1.72 1.02 -0.40
C TYR A 126 -0.95 -0.28 -0.24
N ALA A 127 -0.42 -0.80 -1.34
CA ALA A 127 0.41 -2.01 -1.30
C ALA A 127 1.78 -1.68 -1.89
N TYR A 128 2.84 -2.24 -1.29
CA TYR A 128 4.22 -1.98 -1.69
C TYR A 128 4.84 -3.28 -2.18
N VAL A 129 5.28 -3.28 -3.42
CA VAL A 129 5.81 -4.45 -4.10
C VAL A 129 7.25 -4.17 -4.56
N VAL A 130 8.16 -5.11 -4.29
CA VAL A 130 9.50 -5.06 -4.86
C VAL A 130 9.44 -5.80 -6.20
N PRO A 131 9.62 -5.08 -7.34
CA PRO A 131 9.48 -5.69 -8.65
C PRO A 131 10.74 -6.46 -9.03
N ILE A 132 10.80 -7.73 -8.65
CA ILE A 132 11.93 -8.61 -8.96
C ILE A 132 11.61 -9.39 -10.22
N ASP A 133 12.47 -9.23 -11.22
CA ASP A 133 12.36 -10.02 -12.45
C ASP A 133 12.87 -11.43 -12.18
N SER A 134 12.08 -12.38 -12.58
CA SER A 134 12.44 -13.79 -12.48
C SER A 134 13.32 -14.21 -13.64
#